data_db926b9bd87d27351001831c7a372c5a
#
_entry.id   db926b9bd87d27351001831c7a372c5a
#
_cell.length_a   1.000
_cell.length_b   1.000
_cell.length_c   1.000
_cell.angle_alpha   90.00
_cell.angle_beta   90.00
_cell.angle_gamma   90.00
#
_symmetry.space_group_name_H-M   'P 1'
#
loop_
_entity.id
_entity.type
_entity.pdbx_description
1 polymer ?
#
loop_
_entity_poly.entity_id
_entity_poly.type
_entity_poly.pdbx_seq_one_letter_code
_entity_poly.pdbx_strand_id
1 'polypeptide(L)'
;MKFYLYDEKTKQYVKEQEGYLDPLETKAQGKNVYIVPPFSTTEKPNLTSLKDNEILVFNGDKWQVEQEFYVGKIVDCQGERVSKYVTDNDLTFEPCDGGFKIVEKPTPKEKTLEELKEEKHAELKSIMQTRRNAIQVEFGGDTFDANESAQENMIVLLKAFDLGAPAVQIRSATEVTHPFDKDTCQQLSLVMLRAVQALYAEYWELKNRLAACETVAEVEAIAWPEASK
;
A
#
# COMPACT_ATOMS: atom_id res chain seq x y z
N MET A 1 -14.24 53.89 4.58
CA MET A 1 -15.23 52.92 5.11
C MET A 1 -14.88 51.56 4.48
N LYS A 2 -14.91 50.48 5.24
CA LYS A 2 -14.62 49.16 4.74
C LYS A 2 -15.91 48.38 4.50
N PHE A 3 -15.93 47.63 3.41
CA PHE A 3 -16.98 46.69 3.05
C PHE A 3 -16.42 45.30 3.00
N TYR A 4 -17.19 44.32 3.44
CA TYR A 4 -16.85 42.91 3.43
C TYR A 4 -17.76 42.21 2.43
N LEU A 5 -17.16 41.71 1.34
CA LEU A 5 -17.86 41.12 0.21
C LEU A 5 -18.11 39.64 0.43
N TYR A 6 -19.25 39.15 -0.02
CA TYR A 6 -19.64 37.76 -0.01
C TYR A 6 -20.14 37.31 -1.40
N ASP A 7 -20.04 36.02 -1.66
CA ASP A 7 -20.55 35.43 -2.89
C ASP A 7 -22.08 35.54 -2.96
N GLU A 8 -22.64 35.83 -4.12
CA GLU A 8 -24.08 36.02 -4.32
C GLU A 8 -24.91 34.79 -3.96
N LYS A 9 -24.43 33.58 -4.31
CA LYS A 9 -25.16 32.31 -4.15
C LYS A 9 -24.89 31.66 -2.81
N THR A 10 -23.59 31.49 -2.49
CA THR A 10 -23.17 30.77 -1.30
C THR A 10 -23.13 31.63 -0.03
N LYS A 11 -23.16 32.97 -0.20
CA LYS A 11 -23.00 33.94 0.88
C LYS A 11 -21.66 33.86 1.63
N GLN A 12 -20.72 33.09 1.12
CA GLN A 12 -19.40 32.94 1.73
C GLN A 12 -18.58 34.22 1.63
N TYR A 13 -17.79 34.50 2.65
CA TYR A 13 -16.86 35.62 2.64
C TYR A 13 -15.85 35.51 1.50
N VAL A 14 -15.67 36.59 0.75
CA VAL A 14 -14.74 36.66 -0.38
C VAL A 14 -13.52 37.50 -0.03
N LYS A 15 -13.74 38.77 0.34
CA LYS A 15 -12.63 39.72 0.64
C LYS A 15 -13.15 40.97 1.33
N GLU A 16 -12.18 41.73 1.90
CA GLU A 16 -12.37 43.11 2.31
C GLU A 16 -12.13 44.08 1.16
N GLN A 17 -12.91 45.15 1.06
CA GLN A 17 -12.75 46.20 0.07
C GLN A 17 -12.98 47.56 0.69
N GLU A 18 -12.11 48.53 0.38
CA GLU A 18 -12.37 49.94 0.76
C GLU A 18 -13.46 50.55 -0.09
N GLY A 19 -14.36 51.26 0.55
CA GLY A 19 -15.45 51.94 -0.11
C GLY A 19 -15.00 53.22 -0.83
N TYR A 20 -15.55 53.42 -2.02
CA TYR A 20 -15.39 54.65 -2.77
C TYR A 20 -16.45 55.67 -2.36
N LEU A 21 -16.06 56.96 -2.20
CA LEU A 21 -16.99 58.04 -1.97
C LEU A 21 -17.88 58.26 -3.19
N ASP A 22 -19.16 58.47 -2.94
CA ASP A 22 -20.05 59.03 -3.97
C ASP A 22 -19.89 60.56 -3.93
N PRO A 23 -19.29 61.17 -4.95
CA PRO A 23 -18.99 62.61 -4.98
C PRO A 23 -20.27 63.47 -4.99
N LEU A 24 -21.32 62.99 -5.65
CA LEU A 24 -22.55 63.73 -5.80
C LEU A 24 -23.36 63.70 -4.50
N GLU A 25 -23.56 62.53 -3.93
CA GLU A 25 -24.33 62.34 -2.69
C GLU A 25 -23.56 62.92 -1.48
N THR A 26 -22.23 62.81 -1.46
CA THR A 26 -21.40 63.44 -0.44
C THR A 26 -21.55 64.96 -0.41
N LYS A 27 -21.57 65.60 -1.60
CA LYS A 27 -21.79 67.03 -1.76
C LYS A 27 -23.25 67.44 -1.38
N ALA A 28 -24.21 66.62 -1.77
CA ALA A 28 -25.64 66.91 -1.49
C ALA A 28 -25.98 66.79 -0.02
N GLN A 29 -25.41 65.80 0.70
CA GLN A 29 -25.70 65.50 2.09
C GLN A 29 -24.74 66.18 3.11
N GLY A 30 -23.66 66.80 2.63
CA GLY A 30 -22.65 67.43 3.52
C GLY A 30 -21.90 66.48 4.44
N LYS A 31 -21.94 65.17 4.12
CA LYS A 31 -21.26 64.12 4.87
C LYS A 31 -20.74 63.04 3.89
N ASN A 32 -19.71 62.30 4.29
CA ASN A 32 -19.18 61.24 3.45
C ASN A 32 -20.21 60.14 3.19
N VAL A 33 -20.62 60.00 1.93
CA VAL A 33 -21.51 58.91 1.44
C VAL A 33 -20.66 58.00 0.59
N TYR A 34 -20.78 56.69 0.80
CA TYR A 34 -19.98 55.68 0.10
C TYR A 34 -20.86 54.88 -0.85
N ILE A 35 -20.31 54.55 -2.03
CA ILE A 35 -20.95 53.62 -2.96
C ILE A 35 -20.86 52.23 -2.31
N VAL A 36 -22.04 51.63 -2.08
CA VAL A 36 -22.13 50.29 -1.50
C VAL A 36 -21.92 49.23 -2.60
N PRO A 37 -20.87 48.42 -2.54
CA PRO A 37 -20.71 47.32 -3.51
C PRO A 37 -21.86 46.31 -3.40
N PRO A 38 -22.26 45.69 -4.51
CA PRO A 38 -23.23 44.60 -4.46
C PRO A 38 -22.66 43.44 -3.61
N PHE A 39 -23.58 42.69 -2.95
CA PHE A 39 -23.21 41.54 -2.11
C PHE A 39 -22.14 41.88 -1.06
N SER A 40 -22.33 42.96 -0.35
CA SER A 40 -21.42 43.43 0.69
C SER A 40 -22.17 43.87 1.95
N THR A 41 -21.45 43.84 3.07
CA THR A 41 -21.90 44.35 4.37
C THR A 41 -20.80 45.21 5.00
N THR A 42 -21.16 46.06 5.93
CA THR A 42 -20.21 46.79 6.80
C THR A 42 -19.88 46.01 8.06
N GLU A 43 -20.58 44.94 8.34
CA GLU A 43 -20.35 44.04 9.45
C GLU A 43 -19.01 43.31 9.27
N LYS A 44 -18.11 43.48 10.24
CA LYS A 44 -16.75 42.92 10.15
C LYS A 44 -16.75 41.43 10.49
N PRO A 45 -16.26 40.55 9.58
CA PRO A 45 -16.12 39.14 9.88
C PRO A 45 -14.99 38.87 10.89
N ASN A 46 -15.18 37.88 11.76
CA ASN A 46 -14.10 37.38 12.62
C ASN A 46 -13.37 36.23 11.90
N LEU A 47 -12.24 36.54 11.29
CA LEU A 47 -11.41 35.57 10.54
C LEU A 47 -10.38 34.84 11.40
N THR A 48 -10.15 35.27 12.66
CA THR A 48 -9.01 34.82 13.47
C THR A 48 -9.22 33.47 14.16
N SER A 49 -10.43 32.93 14.15
CA SER A 49 -10.79 31.69 14.86
C SER A 49 -11.31 30.57 13.96
N LEU A 50 -11.19 30.70 12.64
CA LEU A 50 -11.65 29.66 11.71
C LEU A 50 -10.70 28.48 11.70
N LYS A 51 -11.27 27.28 11.74
CA LYS A 51 -10.55 26.03 11.48
C LYS A 51 -10.46 25.77 9.97
N ASP A 52 -9.59 24.85 9.59
CA ASP A 52 -9.34 24.52 8.17
C ASP A 52 -10.59 24.06 7.39
N ASN A 53 -11.58 23.50 8.09
CA ASN A 53 -12.85 23.04 7.52
C ASN A 53 -14.02 24.00 7.75
N GLU A 54 -13.76 25.22 8.24
CA GLU A 54 -14.78 26.22 8.54
C GLU A 54 -14.75 27.37 7.54
N ILE A 55 -15.91 27.89 7.23
CA ILE A 55 -16.14 29.04 6.36
C ILE A 55 -17.04 30.05 7.06
N LEU A 56 -16.91 31.31 6.69
CA LEU A 56 -17.85 32.37 7.11
C LEU A 56 -18.93 32.58 6.07
N VAL A 57 -20.16 32.50 6.50
CA VAL A 57 -21.35 32.73 5.67
C VAL A 57 -22.14 33.90 6.25
N PHE A 58 -22.56 34.86 5.39
CA PHE A 58 -23.36 36.01 5.79
C PHE A 58 -24.86 35.65 5.66
N ASN A 59 -25.57 35.64 6.77
CA ASN A 59 -27.00 35.27 6.78
C ASN A 59 -27.98 36.45 6.50
N GLY A 60 -27.44 37.62 6.10
CA GLY A 60 -28.21 38.83 5.86
C GLY A 60 -28.15 39.85 7.00
N ASP A 61 -27.74 39.43 8.19
CA ASP A 61 -27.63 40.26 9.39
C ASP A 61 -26.20 40.20 9.98
N LYS A 62 -25.70 39.00 10.15
CA LYS A 62 -24.36 38.75 10.74
C LYS A 62 -23.61 37.62 10.07
N TRP A 63 -22.29 37.53 10.31
CA TRP A 63 -21.46 36.43 9.91
C TRP A 63 -21.65 35.20 10.83
N GLN A 64 -21.78 34.04 10.21
CA GLN A 64 -21.88 32.75 10.91
C GLN A 64 -20.76 31.83 10.43
N VAL A 65 -20.23 31.01 11.34
CA VAL A 65 -19.25 29.95 11.00
C VAL A 65 -20.02 28.69 10.63
N GLU A 66 -19.75 28.15 9.45
CA GLU A 66 -20.31 26.89 8.98
C GLU A 66 -19.18 25.92 8.66
N GLN A 67 -19.45 24.62 8.80
CA GLN A 67 -18.53 23.58 8.38
C GLN A 67 -18.66 23.35 6.88
N GLU A 68 -17.59 23.56 6.14
CA GLU A 68 -17.51 23.30 4.72
C GLU A 68 -17.35 21.80 4.44
N PHE A 69 -16.52 21.13 5.26
CA PHE A 69 -16.23 19.71 5.14
C PHE A 69 -16.54 18.98 6.44
N TYR A 70 -17.18 17.81 6.33
CA TYR A 70 -17.51 16.92 7.45
C TYR A 70 -17.80 15.49 6.94
N VAL A 71 -17.76 14.52 7.81
CA VAL A 71 -18.11 13.12 7.47
C VAL A 71 -19.56 13.06 6.96
N GLY A 72 -19.74 12.51 5.78
CA GLY A 72 -21.03 12.44 5.09
C GLY A 72 -21.28 13.56 4.06
N LYS A 73 -20.43 14.61 4.04
CA LYS A 73 -20.50 15.67 3.02
C LYS A 73 -20.17 15.11 1.64
N ILE A 74 -20.97 15.47 0.64
CA ILE A 74 -20.67 15.22 -0.77
C ILE A 74 -20.00 16.47 -1.33
N VAL A 75 -18.86 16.26 -2.01
CA VAL A 75 -18.08 17.29 -2.74
C VAL A 75 -18.02 16.90 -4.21
N ASP A 76 -18.07 17.88 -5.10
CA ASP A 76 -18.05 17.68 -6.55
C ASP A 76 -16.66 17.27 -7.08
N CYS A 77 -15.60 17.65 -6.37
CA CYS A 77 -14.21 17.31 -6.72
C CYS A 77 -13.34 17.18 -5.47
N GLN A 78 -12.18 16.53 -5.65
CA GLN A 78 -11.15 16.37 -4.63
C GLN A 78 -10.16 17.55 -4.68
N GLY A 79 -10.66 18.78 -4.45
CA GLY A 79 -9.83 19.97 -4.42
C GLY A 79 -8.81 19.97 -3.28
N GLU A 80 -7.80 20.84 -3.36
CA GLU A 80 -6.67 20.89 -2.42
C GLU A 80 -7.12 21.03 -0.95
N ARG A 81 -8.05 21.93 -0.66
CA ARG A 81 -8.55 22.17 0.71
C ARG A 81 -9.29 20.96 1.29
N VAL A 82 -10.18 20.34 0.52
CA VAL A 82 -10.94 19.17 0.98
C VAL A 82 -10.03 17.96 1.11
N SER A 83 -9.05 17.77 0.21
CA SER A 83 -8.07 16.69 0.30
C SER A 83 -7.19 16.85 1.52
N LYS A 84 -6.76 18.06 1.85
CA LYS A 84 -6.03 18.35 3.08
C LYS A 84 -6.86 18.00 4.31
N TYR A 85 -8.13 18.45 4.38
CA TYR A 85 -9.03 18.13 5.49
C TYR A 85 -9.20 16.61 5.66
N VAL A 86 -9.43 15.88 4.56
CA VAL A 86 -9.61 14.41 4.57
C VAL A 86 -8.35 13.72 5.10
N THR A 87 -7.16 14.16 4.65
CA THR A 87 -5.88 13.60 5.10
C THR A 87 -5.61 13.89 6.58
N ASP A 88 -5.78 15.15 7.00
CA ASP A 88 -5.48 15.60 8.37
C ASP A 88 -6.39 14.96 9.43
N ASN A 89 -7.58 14.51 9.03
CA ASN A 89 -8.56 13.86 9.92
C ASN A 89 -8.66 12.34 9.73
N ASP A 90 -7.71 11.74 9.00
CA ASP A 90 -7.67 10.30 8.71
C ASP A 90 -8.96 9.76 8.07
N LEU A 91 -9.53 10.54 7.16
CA LEU A 91 -10.73 10.24 6.40
C LEU A 91 -10.36 9.73 4.99
N THR A 92 -11.37 9.37 4.21
CA THR A 92 -11.22 9.00 2.79
C THR A 92 -12.40 9.47 1.96
N PHE A 93 -12.29 9.35 0.64
CA PHE A 93 -13.35 9.62 -0.31
C PHE A 93 -13.99 8.32 -0.81
N GLU A 94 -15.31 8.27 -0.82
CA GLU A 94 -16.10 7.23 -1.47
C GLU A 94 -16.81 7.83 -2.70
N PRO A 95 -16.62 7.29 -3.91
CA PRO A 95 -17.34 7.75 -5.09
C PRO A 95 -18.85 7.57 -4.92
N CYS A 96 -19.63 8.60 -5.28
CA CYS A 96 -21.08 8.54 -5.21
C CYS A 96 -21.72 9.38 -6.33
N ASP A 97 -23.04 9.28 -6.49
CA ASP A 97 -23.76 10.13 -7.42
C ASP A 97 -23.63 11.60 -6.99
N GLY A 98 -23.10 12.41 -7.91
CA GLY A 98 -22.84 13.83 -7.68
C GLY A 98 -21.43 14.17 -7.16
N GLY A 99 -20.50 13.19 -7.10
CA GLY A 99 -19.11 13.44 -6.73
C GLY A 99 -18.49 12.44 -5.78
N PHE A 100 -17.95 12.94 -4.67
CA PHE A 100 -17.23 12.15 -3.67
C PHE A 100 -17.79 12.44 -2.28
N LYS A 101 -18.18 11.41 -1.56
CA LYS A 101 -18.60 11.49 -0.16
C LYS A 101 -17.39 11.34 0.76
N ILE A 102 -17.26 12.24 1.72
CA ILE A 102 -16.24 12.12 2.77
C ILE A 102 -16.72 11.08 3.78
N VAL A 103 -15.92 10.03 3.98
CA VAL A 103 -16.24 8.94 4.92
C VAL A 103 -15.05 8.65 5.83
N GLU A 104 -15.31 8.00 6.95
CA GLU A 104 -14.25 7.45 7.77
C GLU A 104 -13.48 6.39 6.97
N LYS A 105 -12.15 6.32 7.15
CA LYS A 105 -11.40 5.23 6.58
C LYS A 105 -11.95 3.91 7.12
N PRO A 106 -12.18 2.93 6.26
CA PRO A 106 -12.56 1.61 6.72
C PRO A 106 -11.48 1.11 7.67
N THR A 107 -11.83 0.85 8.91
CA THR A 107 -10.93 0.15 9.83
C THR A 107 -10.51 -1.16 9.15
N PRO A 108 -9.21 -1.48 9.05
CA PRO A 108 -8.77 -2.75 8.52
C PRO A 108 -9.53 -3.84 9.28
N LYS A 109 -10.32 -4.62 8.57
CA LYS A 109 -11.02 -5.74 9.18
C LYS A 109 -9.95 -6.65 9.78
N GLU A 110 -9.99 -6.87 11.08
CA GLU A 110 -9.09 -7.83 11.71
C GLU A 110 -9.25 -9.17 10.99
N LYS A 111 -8.12 -9.67 10.48
CA LYS A 111 -8.12 -10.94 9.75
C LYS A 111 -8.48 -12.05 10.74
N THR A 112 -9.29 -12.96 10.28
CA THR A 112 -9.59 -14.17 11.07
C THR A 112 -8.35 -15.06 11.18
N LEU A 113 -8.31 -15.91 12.17
CA LEU A 113 -7.21 -16.88 12.34
C LEU A 113 -7.01 -17.73 11.08
N GLU A 114 -8.09 -18.11 10.41
CA GLU A 114 -8.03 -18.92 9.19
C GLU A 114 -7.44 -18.13 8.02
N GLU A 115 -7.83 -16.87 7.84
CA GLU A 115 -7.24 -15.98 6.80
C GLU A 115 -5.74 -15.79 7.02
N LEU A 116 -5.30 -15.62 8.28
CA LEU A 116 -3.88 -15.51 8.61
C LEU A 116 -3.11 -16.82 8.35
N LYS A 117 -3.71 -17.98 8.65
CA LYS A 117 -3.14 -19.30 8.34
C LYS A 117 -2.98 -19.49 6.82
N GLU A 118 -3.98 -19.11 6.03
CA GLU A 118 -3.91 -19.20 4.56
C GLU A 118 -2.80 -18.32 3.98
N GLU A 119 -2.69 -17.08 4.45
CA GLU A 119 -1.63 -16.16 4.03
C GLU A 119 -0.23 -16.71 4.41
N LYS A 120 -0.08 -17.17 5.65
CA LYS A 120 1.19 -17.75 6.12
C LYS A 120 1.54 -19.03 5.36
N HIS A 121 0.56 -19.85 5.02
CA HIS A 121 0.77 -21.03 4.18
C HIS A 121 1.25 -20.65 2.77
N ALA A 122 0.65 -19.60 2.16
CA ALA A 122 1.08 -19.10 0.87
C ALA A 122 2.52 -18.53 0.92
N GLU A 123 2.89 -17.83 2.00
CA GLU A 123 4.23 -17.35 2.26
C GLU A 123 5.24 -18.51 2.33
N LEU A 124 4.98 -19.51 3.18
CA LEU A 124 5.83 -20.70 3.32
C LEU A 124 6.00 -21.46 2.01
N LYS A 125 4.94 -21.58 1.22
CA LYS A 125 4.97 -22.21 -0.10
C LYS A 125 5.86 -21.43 -1.07
N SER A 126 5.79 -20.12 -1.06
CA SER A 126 6.64 -19.24 -1.88
C SER A 126 8.12 -19.38 -1.51
N ILE A 127 8.43 -19.39 -0.21
CA ILE A 127 9.79 -19.59 0.30
C ILE A 127 10.31 -20.96 -0.13
N MET A 128 9.51 -22.01 0.02
CA MET A 128 9.85 -23.37 -0.40
C MET A 128 10.21 -23.42 -1.88
N GLN A 129 9.39 -22.81 -2.74
CA GLN A 129 9.67 -22.78 -4.18
C GLN A 129 10.96 -22.02 -4.50
N THR A 130 11.18 -20.89 -3.85
CA THR A 130 12.44 -20.12 -4.03
C THR A 130 13.65 -20.93 -3.63
N ARG A 131 13.62 -21.58 -2.46
CA ARG A 131 14.71 -22.47 -2.00
C ARG A 131 14.88 -23.69 -2.91
N ARG A 132 13.77 -24.26 -3.41
CA ARG A 132 13.80 -25.40 -4.35
C ARG A 132 14.47 -25.05 -5.67
N ASN A 133 14.30 -23.83 -6.15
CA ASN A 133 14.91 -23.35 -7.39
C ASN A 133 16.40 -23.01 -7.22
N ALA A 134 16.81 -22.63 -6.02
CA ALA A 134 18.18 -22.22 -5.71
C ALA A 134 18.99 -23.32 -4.96
N ILE A 135 18.41 -24.53 -4.82
CA ILE A 135 19.06 -25.60 -4.06
C ILE A 135 20.31 -26.09 -4.74
N GLN A 136 21.40 -26.18 -3.98
CA GLN A 136 22.70 -26.65 -4.40
C GLN A 136 23.23 -27.69 -3.42
N VAL A 137 24.15 -28.52 -3.86
CA VAL A 137 24.82 -29.58 -3.07
C VAL A 137 26.31 -29.57 -3.29
N GLU A 138 27.05 -29.84 -2.24
CA GLU A 138 28.48 -30.08 -2.30
C GLU A 138 28.73 -31.55 -2.64
N PHE A 139 29.58 -31.79 -3.67
CA PHE A 139 29.96 -33.12 -4.06
C PHE A 139 31.36 -33.12 -4.73
N GLY A 140 32.25 -34.00 -4.26
CA GLY A 140 33.58 -34.14 -4.86
C GLY A 140 34.44 -32.87 -4.79
N GLY A 141 34.17 -31.95 -3.85
CA GLY A 141 34.88 -30.69 -3.67
C GLY A 141 34.39 -29.55 -4.54
N ASP A 142 33.26 -29.71 -5.23
CA ASP A 142 32.60 -28.65 -6.01
C ASP A 142 31.12 -28.60 -5.70
N THR A 143 30.44 -27.51 -6.11
CA THR A 143 29.02 -27.25 -5.86
C THR A 143 28.21 -27.54 -7.11
N PHE A 144 27.12 -28.27 -6.98
CA PHE A 144 26.22 -28.62 -8.08
C PHE A 144 24.80 -28.18 -7.80
N ASP A 145 24.11 -27.67 -8.83
CA ASP A 145 22.70 -27.38 -8.73
C ASP A 145 21.90 -28.67 -8.53
N ALA A 146 20.93 -28.63 -7.64
CA ALA A 146 20.03 -29.74 -7.34
C ALA A 146 18.54 -29.38 -7.55
N ASN A 147 18.28 -28.29 -8.29
CA ASN A 147 16.95 -27.87 -8.67
C ASN A 147 16.26 -28.88 -9.62
N GLU A 148 15.03 -28.62 -9.99
CA GLU A 148 14.23 -29.55 -10.82
C GLU A 148 14.92 -29.86 -12.15
N SER A 149 15.40 -28.85 -12.85
CA SER A 149 16.09 -29.01 -14.13
C SER A 149 17.36 -29.85 -14.02
N ALA A 150 18.15 -29.63 -12.95
CA ALA A 150 19.36 -30.42 -12.68
C ALA A 150 19.02 -31.90 -12.43
N GLN A 151 17.94 -32.18 -11.70
CA GLN A 151 17.48 -33.57 -11.46
C GLN A 151 16.94 -34.23 -12.73
N GLU A 152 16.20 -33.53 -13.58
CA GLU A 152 15.73 -34.02 -14.87
C GLU A 152 16.92 -34.36 -15.78
N ASN A 153 17.90 -33.45 -15.85
CA ASN A 153 19.15 -33.69 -16.59
C ASN A 153 19.88 -34.92 -16.05
N MET A 154 19.93 -35.11 -14.74
CA MET A 154 20.58 -36.26 -14.11
C MET A 154 19.93 -37.57 -14.54
N ILE A 155 18.58 -37.63 -14.66
CA ILE A 155 17.85 -38.80 -15.16
C ILE A 155 18.25 -39.14 -16.60
N VAL A 156 18.38 -38.11 -17.44
CA VAL A 156 18.81 -38.29 -18.86
C VAL A 156 20.23 -38.80 -18.91
N LEU A 157 21.15 -38.25 -18.10
CA LEU A 157 22.54 -38.67 -18.05
C LEU A 157 22.68 -40.13 -17.56
N LEU A 158 21.91 -40.52 -16.54
CA LEU A 158 21.90 -41.94 -16.08
C LEU A 158 21.41 -42.91 -17.17
N LYS A 159 20.43 -42.52 -17.98
CA LYS A 159 19.97 -43.29 -19.13
C LYS A 159 21.06 -43.45 -20.23
N ALA A 160 21.94 -42.44 -20.39
CA ALA A 160 23.01 -42.53 -21.37
C ALA A 160 23.99 -43.70 -21.07
N PHE A 161 24.20 -43.99 -19.79
CA PHE A 161 24.99 -45.16 -19.40
C PHE A 161 24.35 -46.49 -19.78
N ASP A 162 23.00 -46.56 -19.70
CA ASP A 162 22.26 -47.77 -20.16
C ASP A 162 22.33 -47.95 -21.67
N LEU A 163 22.61 -46.87 -22.42
CA LEU A 163 22.87 -46.86 -23.85
C LEU A 163 24.36 -47.09 -24.22
N GLY A 164 25.21 -47.31 -23.20
CA GLY A 164 26.62 -47.66 -23.42
C GLY A 164 27.58 -46.48 -23.36
N ALA A 165 27.21 -45.31 -22.89
CA ALA A 165 28.11 -44.19 -22.66
C ALA A 165 29.15 -44.57 -21.58
N PRO A 166 30.46 -44.40 -21.80
CA PRO A 166 31.48 -44.73 -20.80
C PRO A 166 31.61 -43.68 -19.69
N ALA A 167 31.30 -42.43 -19.99
CA ALA A 167 31.29 -41.31 -19.08
C ALA A 167 30.35 -40.21 -19.62
N VAL A 168 29.90 -39.32 -18.74
CA VAL A 168 29.16 -38.13 -19.07
C VAL A 168 29.87 -36.88 -18.51
N GLN A 169 29.58 -35.71 -19.09
CA GLN A 169 30.14 -34.45 -18.63
C GLN A 169 29.08 -33.69 -17.85
N ILE A 170 29.39 -33.29 -16.63
CA ILE A 170 28.47 -32.49 -15.78
C ILE A 170 29.20 -31.19 -15.42
N ARG A 171 28.51 -30.08 -15.63
CA ARG A 171 28.99 -28.75 -15.26
C ARG A 171 28.53 -28.40 -13.87
N SER A 172 29.46 -27.97 -13.00
CA SER A 172 29.16 -27.48 -11.66
C SER A 172 28.59 -26.06 -11.66
N ALA A 173 28.06 -25.60 -10.54
CA ALA A 173 27.64 -24.23 -10.33
C ALA A 173 28.81 -23.22 -10.39
N THR A 174 30.04 -23.69 -10.19
CA THR A 174 31.28 -22.90 -10.36
C THR A 174 31.80 -22.89 -11.82
N GLU A 175 30.97 -23.37 -12.78
CA GLU A 175 31.29 -23.38 -14.21
C GLU A 175 32.43 -24.36 -14.60
N VAL A 176 32.81 -25.28 -13.72
CA VAL A 176 33.79 -26.34 -14.00
C VAL A 176 33.12 -27.58 -14.55
N THR A 177 33.68 -28.20 -15.58
CA THR A 177 33.13 -29.43 -16.17
C THR A 177 33.89 -30.65 -15.63
N HIS A 178 33.13 -31.61 -15.11
CA HIS A 178 33.64 -32.83 -14.51
C HIS A 178 33.23 -34.06 -15.33
N PRO A 179 34.14 -34.97 -15.65
CA PRO A 179 33.78 -36.26 -16.21
C PRO A 179 33.31 -37.19 -15.09
N PHE A 180 32.13 -37.75 -15.22
CA PHE A 180 31.51 -38.67 -14.25
C PHE A 180 31.29 -40.04 -14.94
N ASP A 181 31.68 -41.09 -14.23
CA ASP A 181 31.22 -42.45 -14.53
C ASP A 181 29.80 -42.72 -13.95
N LYS A 182 29.27 -43.88 -14.21
CA LYS A 182 27.90 -44.23 -13.77
C LYS A 182 27.74 -44.18 -12.25
N ASP A 183 28.71 -44.71 -11.51
CA ASP A 183 28.64 -44.77 -10.04
C ASP A 183 28.71 -43.38 -9.41
N THR A 184 29.64 -42.56 -9.88
CA THR A 184 29.76 -41.15 -9.44
C THR A 184 28.47 -40.35 -9.73
N CYS A 185 27.89 -40.53 -10.92
CA CYS A 185 26.65 -39.92 -11.33
C CYS A 185 25.47 -40.34 -10.43
N GLN A 186 25.39 -41.65 -10.09
CA GLN A 186 24.39 -42.13 -9.13
C GLN A 186 24.55 -41.58 -7.73
N GLN A 187 25.80 -41.43 -7.25
CA GLN A 187 26.10 -40.84 -5.93
C GLN A 187 25.68 -39.38 -5.89
N LEU A 188 26.00 -38.56 -6.90
CA LEU A 188 25.56 -37.16 -6.99
C LEU A 188 24.03 -37.08 -7.00
N SER A 189 23.35 -37.94 -7.81
CA SER A 189 21.92 -38.00 -7.87
C SER A 189 21.27 -38.28 -6.50
N LEU A 190 21.87 -39.19 -5.70
CA LEU A 190 21.39 -39.48 -4.34
C LEU A 190 21.59 -38.29 -3.38
N VAL A 191 22.72 -37.56 -3.51
CA VAL A 191 22.95 -36.35 -2.73
C VAL A 191 21.93 -35.27 -3.05
N MET A 192 21.68 -35.02 -4.34
CA MET A 192 20.63 -34.09 -4.80
C MET A 192 19.24 -34.47 -4.25
N LEU A 193 18.89 -35.74 -4.36
CA LEU A 193 17.58 -36.24 -3.87
C LEU A 193 17.44 -36.03 -2.36
N ARG A 194 18.47 -36.32 -1.57
CA ARG A 194 18.45 -36.13 -0.11
C ARG A 194 18.29 -34.67 0.27
N ALA A 195 18.97 -33.75 -0.43
CA ALA A 195 18.84 -32.32 -0.17
C ALA A 195 17.42 -31.82 -0.43
N VAL A 196 16.82 -32.28 -1.52
CA VAL A 196 15.42 -31.93 -1.84
C VAL A 196 14.43 -32.54 -0.85
N GLN A 197 14.64 -33.79 -0.45
CA GLN A 197 13.79 -34.42 0.58
C GLN A 197 13.88 -33.70 1.92
N ALA A 198 15.08 -33.24 2.32
CA ALA A 198 15.26 -32.45 3.54
C ALA A 198 14.46 -31.12 3.48
N LEU A 199 14.52 -30.40 2.34
CA LEU A 199 13.76 -29.19 2.13
C LEU A 199 12.23 -29.41 2.24
N TYR A 200 11.72 -30.49 1.65
CA TYR A 200 10.31 -30.86 1.78
C TYR A 200 9.92 -31.26 3.19
N ALA A 201 10.81 -31.96 3.92
CA ALA A 201 10.56 -32.33 5.31
C ALA A 201 10.41 -31.10 6.20
N GLU A 202 11.30 -30.10 6.05
CA GLU A 202 11.18 -28.82 6.74
C GLU A 202 9.85 -28.12 6.41
N TYR A 203 9.49 -28.06 5.13
CA TYR A 203 8.21 -27.46 4.71
C TYR A 203 6.99 -28.14 5.33
N TRP A 204 6.96 -29.46 5.34
CA TRP A 204 5.84 -30.22 5.92
C TRP A 204 5.77 -30.05 7.44
N GLU A 205 6.91 -29.98 8.12
CA GLU A 205 6.95 -29.67 9.56
C GLU A 205 6.35 -28.30 9.85
N LEU A 206 6.78 -27.26 9.13
CA LEU A 206 6.24 -25.90 9.28
C LEU A 206 4.73 -25.86 8.96
N LYS A 207 4.29 -26.56 7.93
CA LYS A 207 2.87 -26.66 7.58
C LYS A 207 2.05 -27.35 8.69
N ASN A 208 2.58 -28.41 9.27
CA ASN A 208 1.92 -29.10 10.38
C ASN A 208 1.83 -28.22 11.62
N ARG A 209 2.91 -27.48 11.95
CA ARG A 209 2.91 -26.51 13.03
C ARG A 209 1.90 -25.41 12.81
N LEU A 210 1.84 -24.86 11.59
CA LEU A 210 0.87 -23.83 11.21
C LEU A 210 -0.58 -24.33 11.35
N ALA A 211 -0.87 -25.56 10.95
CA ALA A 211 -2.19 -26.14 11.11
C ALA A 211 -2.60 -26.29 12.59
N ALA A 212 -1.65 -26.55 13.48
CA ALA A 212 -1.87 -26.70 14.92
C ALA A 212 -2.00 -25.37 15.68
N CYS A 213 -1.70 -24.20 15.08
CA CYS A 213 -1.84 -22.90 15.75
C CYS A 213 -3.30 -22.63 16.12
N GLU A 214 -3.53 -22.16 17.35
CA GLU A 214 -4.85 -21.79 17.87
C GLU A 214 -5.00 -20.27 18.04
N THR A 215 -3.89 -19.52 17.98
CA THR A 215 -3.85 -18.08 18.18
C THR A 215 -3.11 -17.35 17.05
N VAL A 216 -3.44 -16.07 16.87
CA VAL A 216 -2.75 -15.18 15.89
C VAL A 216 -1.25 -15.11 16.19
N ALA A 217 -0.88 -14.96 17.46
CA ALA A 217 0.53 -14.87 17.88
C ALA A 217 1.32 -16.13 17.51
N GLU A 218 0.72 -17.32 17.58
CA GLU A 218 1.35 -18.56 17.17
C GLU A 218 1.56 -18.61 15.65
N VAL A 219 0.58 -18.15 14.86
CA VAL A 219 0.70 -18.07 13.40
C VAL A 219 1.82 -17.11 13.00
N GLU A 220 1.90 -15.94 13.62
CA GLU A 220 2.95 -14.94 13.38
C GLU A 220 4.35 -15.45 13.75
N ALA A 221 4.46 -16.27 14.78
CA ALA A 221 5.72 -16.88 15.20
C ALA A 221 6.23 -17.98 14.27
N ILE A 222 5.42 -18.48 13.34
CA ILE A 222 5.86 -19.43 12.33
C ILE A 222 6.77 -18.73 11.32
N ALA A 223 8.02 -19.11 11.30
CA ALA A 223 8.99 -18.63 10.33
C ALA A 223 9.83 -19.79 9.82
N TRP A 224 10.26 -19.71 8.55
CA TRP A 224 11.25 -20.66 8.04
C TRP A 224 12.61 -20.30 8.65
N PRO A 225 13.33 -21.26 9.22
CA PRO A 225 14.66 -21.01 9.77
C PRO A 225 15.57 -20.40 8.70
N GLU A 226 16.31 -19.35 9.07
CA GLU A 226 17.37 -18.88 8.17
C GLU A 226 18.39 -20.01 8.00
N ALA A 227 18.85 -20.21 6.74
CA ALA A 227 19.88 -21.20 6.48
C ALA A 227 21.11 -20.82 7.33
N SER A 228 21.52 -21.70 8.23
CA SER A 228 22.80 -21.54 8.93
C SER A 228 23.90 -21.49 7.86
N LYS A 229 24.61 -20.36 7.80
CA LYS A 229 25.76 -20.16 6.90
C LYS A 229 26.91 -21.06 7.27
#